data_9615c8256750c8a24b429158f2096dd6
#
_entry.id   9615c8256750c8a24b429158f2096dd6
#
_cell.length_a   1.000
_cell.length_b   1.000
_cell.length_c   1.000
_cell.angle_alpha   90.00
_cell.angle_beta   90.00
_cell.angle_gamma   90.00
#
_symmetry.space_group_name_H-M   'P 1'
#
loop_
_entity.id
_entity.type
_entity.pdbx_description
1 polymer ?
#
loop_
_entity_poly.entity_id
_entity_poly.type
_entity_poly.pdbx_seq_one_letter_code
_entity_poly.pdbx_strand_id
1 'polypeptide(L)'
;MRSISGIGETAIHVTDMELSLQFYQKLFGFKKITGDKRFAALRVTPHQVFLLFKSGGTLEPAQVPGGIIPPHHSQGQLHFGFTIPAAEWSAWHQHLRHHNIAIESEVNWAPDVRSLYFRDPDGHLVELATPGVWDTN
;
A
#
# COMPACT_ATOMS: atom_id res chain seq x y z
N MET A 1 -25.69 17.05 8.43
CA MET A 1 -25.43 15.87 7.59
C MET A 1 -24.08 15.30 7.96
N ARG A 2 -23.93 14.00 7.94
CA ARG A 2 -22.65 13.34 8.16
C ARG A 2 -22.09 12.87 6.83
N SER A 3 -20.78 13.03 6.64
CA SER A 3 -20.13 12.60 5.40
C SER A 3 -18.76 12.00 5.72
N ILE A 4 -18.26 11.18 4.80
CA ILE A 4 -16.89 10.67 4.81
C ILE A 4 -16.15 11.40 3.68
N SER A 5 -14.97 11.91 3.98
CA SER A 5 -14.16 12.64 3.02
C SER A 5 -13.28 11.73 2.16
N GLY A 6 -13.09 10.49 2.56
CA GLY A 6 -12.27 9.52 1.85
C GLY A 6 -11.61 8.52 2.79
N ILE A 7 -10.79 7.65 2.21
CA ILE A 7 -9.93 6.75 2.96
C ILE A 7 -8.65 7.52 3.31
N GLY A 8 -8.41 7.74 4.60
CA GLY A 8 -7.23 8.48 5.06
C GLY A 8 -5.98 7.63 5.17
N GLU A 9 -6.13 6.36 5.55
CA GLU A 9 -5.02 5.44 5.72
C GLU A 9 -5.40 4.02 5.31
N THR A 10 -4.40 3.28 4.83
CA THR A 10 -4.50 1.86 4.55
C THR A 10 -3.35 1.17 5.31
N ALA A 11 -3.63 0.04 5.93
CA ALA A 11 -2.66 -0.64 6.78
C ALA A 11 -2.47 -2.09 6.37
N ILE A 12 -1.22 -2.57 6.45
CA ILE A 12 -0.87 -3.98 6.31
C ILE A 12 0.01 -4.40 7.48
N HIS A 13 0.03 -5.71 7.76
CA HIS A 13 1.00 -6.30 8.68
C HIS A 13 2.14 -6.94 7.89
N VAL A 14 3.38 -6.76 8.38
CA VAL A 14 4.60 -7.24 7.73
C VAL A 14 5.44 -8.04 8.71
N THR A 15 6.15 -9.04 8.19
CA THR A 15 7.01 -9.90 9.03
C THR A 15 8.38 -9.27 9.29
N ASP A 16 8.92 -8.56 8.30
CA ASP A 16 10.21 -7.87 8.39
C ASP A 16 9.99 -6.39 8.05
N MET A 17 9.99 -5.54 9.09
CA MET A 17 9.71 -4.10 8.93
C MET A 17 10.73 -3.43 8.01
N GLU A 18 12.01 -3.72 8.18
CA GLU A 18 13.07 -3.07 7.40
C GLU A 18 12.98 -3.44 5.92
N LEU A 19 12.78 -4.73 5.63
CA LEU A 19 12.64 -5.22 4.26
C LEU A 19 11.42 -4.61 3.56
N SER A 20 10.27 -4.60 4.24
CA SER A 20 9.04 -4.03 3.68
C SER A 20 9.12 -2.52 3.50
N LEU A 21 9.70 -1.82 4.48
CA LEU A 21 9.91 -0.38 4.38
C LEU A 21 10.78 -0.02 3.17
N GLN A 22 11.89 -0.73 2.98
CA GLN A 22 12.76 -0.53 1.83
C GLN A 22 12.03 -0.83 0.51
N PHE A 23 11.24 -1.89 0.48
CA PHE A 23 10.46 -2.26 -0.72
C PHE A 23 9.57 -1.11 -1.17
N TYR A 24 8.73 -0.59 -0.27
CA TYR A 24 7.78 0.46 -0.61
C TYR A 24 8.45 1.81 -0.88
N GLN A 25 9.51 2.14 -0.16
CA GLN A 25 10.25 3.37 -0.40
C GLN A 25 10.98 3.36 -1.75
N LYS A 26 11.65 2.26 -2.09
CA LYS A 26 12.39 2.17 -3.35
C LYS A 26 11.47 2.06 -4.56
N LEU A 27 10.41 1.26 -4.43
CA LEU A 27 9.51 1.02 -5.57
C LEU A 27 8.62 2.23 -5.86
N PHE A 28 8.04 2.84 -4.83
CA PHE A 28 7.04 3.90 -4.99
C PHE A 28 7.57 5.29 -4.67
N GLY A 29 8.73 5.41 -4.06
CA GLY A 29 9.26 6.70 -3.62
C GLY A 29 8.51 7.28 -2.43
N PHE A 30 7.75 6.48 -1.70
CA PHE A 30 7.01 6.96 -0.53
C PHE A 30 7.97 7.47 0.54
N LYS A 31 7.65 8.64 1.12
CA LYS A 31 8.43 9.21 2.21
C LYS A 31 7.88 8.74 3.54
N LYS A 32 8.79 8.32 4.42
CA LYS A 32 8.43 7.98 5.79
C LYS A 32 8.08 9.26 6.54
N ILE A 33 6.89 9.29 7.13
CA ILE A 33 6.42 10.40 7.97
C ILE A 33 6.94 10.21 9.40
N THR A 34 6.76 9.00 9.95
CA THR A 34 7.16 8.61 11.29
C THR A 34 7.19 7.10 11.40
N GLY A 35 7.76 6.60 12.47
CA GLY A 35 7.74 5.17 12.77
C GLY A 35 8.77 4.79 13.81
N ASP A 36 8.71 3.53 14.20
CA ASP A 36 9.63 2.88 15.13
C ASP A 36 9.81 1.41 14.69
N LYS A 37 10.21 0.52 15.61
CA LYS A 37 10.36 -0.90 15.29
C LYS A 37 9.03 -1.61 15.07
N ARG A 38 7.93 -1.03 15.53
CA ARG A 38 6.59 -1.63 15.51
C ARG A 38 5.78 -1.21 14.30
N PHE A 39 5.96 0.03 13.80
CA PHE A 39 5.21 0.53 12.67
C PHE A 39 6.01 1.55 11.86
N ALA A 40 5.55 1.80 10.64
CA ALA A 40 6.03 2.89 9.81
C ALA A 40 4.84 3.51 9.07
N ALA A 41 4.79 4.84 9.05
CA ALA A 41 3.79 5.59 8.30
C ALA A 41 4.45 6.19 7.05
N LEU A 42 3.91 5.87 5.88
CA LEU A 42 4.42 6.32 4.59
C LEU A 42 3.39 7.25 3.92
N ARG A 43 3.86 8.34 3.35
CA ARG A 43 2.99 9.24 2.59
C ARG A 43 2.81 8.71 1.18
N VAL A 44 1.56 8.44 0.79
CA VAL A 44 1.18 8.07 -0.57
C VAL A 44 0.85 9.32 -1.38
N THR A 45 -0.04 10.15 -0.86
CA THR A 45 -0.40 11.47 -1.39
C THR A 45 -0.49 12.45 -0.21
N PRO A 46 -0.70 13.76 -0.44
CA PRO A 46 -0.88 14.69 0.68
C PRO A 46 -1.99 14.31 1.66
N HIS A 47 -2.97 13.50 1.23
CA HIS A 47 -4.14 13.15 2.03
C HIS A 47 -4.28 11.66 2.34
N GLN A 48 -3.29 10.85 1.96
CA GLN A 48 -3.35 9.40 2.11
C GLN A 48 -2.06 8.87 2.71
N VAL A 49 -2.19 7.98 3.68
CA VAL A 49 -1.08 7.35 4.39
C VAL A 49 -1.17 5.84 4.26
N PHE A 50 -0.03 5.22 4.07
CA PHE A 50 0.11 3.77 4.05
C PHE A 50 0.90 3.34 5.29
N LEU A 51 0.30 2.48 6.11
CA LEU A 51 0.87 2.04 7.37
C LEU A 51 1.39 0.61 7.26
N LEU A 52 2.63 0.42 7.69
CA LEU A 52 3.22 -0.90 7.88
C LEU A 52 3.26 -1.19 9.37
N PHE A 53 2.65 -2.28 9.81
CA PHE A 53 2.71 -2.76 11.18
C PHE A 53 3.50 -4.05 11.27
N LYS A 54 4.39 -4.14 12.22
CA LYS A 54 5.10 -5.39 12.52
C LYS A 54 4.10 -6.43 13.00
N SER A 55 4.08 -7.60 12.37
CA SER A 55 3.25 -8.73 12.79
C SER A 55 3.48 -9.06 14.26
N GLY A 56 2.40 -9.19 15.03
CA GLY A 56 2.44 -9.41 16.46
C GLY A 56 2.73 -8.16 17.29
N GLY A 57 3.05 -7.03 16.68
CA GLY A 57 3.37 -5.79 17.39
C GLY A 57 2.17 -4.95 17.82
N THR A 58 0.95 -5.35 17.43
CA THR A 58 -0.28 -4.58 17.70
C THR A 58 -1.33 -5.39 18.47
N LEU A 59 -0.91 -6.47 19.14
CA LEU A 59 -1.81 -7.34 19.92
C LEU A 59 -2.29 -6.67 21.22
N GLU A 60 -1.53 -5.69 21.72
CA GLU A 60 -1.85 -4.95 22.92
C GLU A 60 -2.25 -3.51 22.58
N PRO A 61 -3.04 -2.85 23.46
CA PRO A 61 -3.32 -1.43 23.27
C PRO A 61 -2.04 -0.60 23.25
N ALA A 62 -1.99 0.42 22.40
CA ALA A 62 -0.85 1.33 22.30
C ALA A 62 -1.19 2.66 22.97
N GLN A 63 -0.36 3.05 23.95
CA GLN A 63 -0.49 4.35 24.59
C GLN A 63 0.19 5.42 23.75
N VAL A 64 -0.52 6.49 23.45
CA VAL A 64 0.00 7.67 22.76
C VAL A 64 -0.34 8.92 23.57
N PRO A 65 0.27 10.08 23.29
CA PRO A 65 0.04 11.28 24.11
C PRO A 65 -1.43 11.67 24.26
N GLY A 66 -2.25 11.43 23.24
CA GLY A 66 -3.68 11.80 23.26
C GLY A 66 -4.63 10.73 23.77
N GLY A 67 -4.15 9.52 24.08
CA GLY A 67 -5.03 8.44 24.53
C GLY A 67 -4.50 7.05 24.25
N ILE A 68 -5.39 6.12 24.01
CA ILE A 68 -5.07 4.71 23.81
C ILE A 68 -5.62 4.27 22.44
N ILE A 69 -4.76 3.67 21.64
CA ILE A 69 -5.16 3.00 20.39
C ILE A 69 -5.48 1.54 20.72
N PRO A 70 -6.69 1.07 20.43
CA PRO A 70 -7.04 -0.33 20.67
C PRO A 70 -6.17 -1.29 19.90
N PRO A 71 -6.03 -2.55 20.36
CA PRO A 71 -5.27 -3.56 19.63
C PRO A 71 -5.95 -3.92 18.32
N HIS A 72 -5.14 -4.36 17.37
CA HIS A 72 -5.61 -4.94 16.11
C HIS A 72 -4.61 -5.97 15.61
N HIS A 73 -5.05 -6.88 14.77
CA HIS A 73 -4.17 -7.92 14.23
C HIS A 73 -4.77 -8.49 12.95
N SER A 74 -3.89 -8.87 12.05
CA SER A 74 -4.27 -9.63 10.85
C SER A 74 -3.20 -10.64 10.51
N GLN A 75 -3.60 -11.69 9.80
CA GLN A 75 -2.71 -12.73 9.28
C GLN A 75 -3.06 -12.99 7.82
N GLY A 76 -2.11 -13.55 7.08
CA GLY A 76 -2.30 -13.92 5.71
C GLY A 76 -2.01 -12.80 4.73
N GLN A 77 -2.32 -13.07 3.47
CA GLN A 77 -2.06 -12.19 2.36
C GLN A 77 -3.24 -11.27 2.12
N LEU A 78 -3.00 -9.98 2.11
CA LEU A 78 -4.00 -8.96 1.83
C LEU A 78 -3.94 -8.56 0.36
N HIS A 79 -4.97 -7.83 -0.08
CA HIS A 79 -5.01 -7.22 -1.39
C HIS A 79 -5.32 -5.73 -1.26
N PHE A 80 -4.55 -4.90 -1.97
CA PHE A 80 -4.78 -3.46 -2.05
C PHE A 80 -4.19 -2.94 -3.36
N GLY A 81 -4.54 -1.73 -3.73
CA GLY A 81 -4.06 -1.15 -4.98
C GLY A 81 -3.84 0.34 -4.92
N PHE A 82 -3.00 0.80 -5.83
CA PHE A 82 -2.75 2.21 -6.07
C PHE A 82 -3.20 2.57 -7.48
N THR A 83 -3.71 3.77 -7.65
CA THR A 83 -4.03 4.30 -8.97
C THR A 83 -2.79 4.98 -9.56
N ILE A 84 -2.51 4.68 -10.82
CA ILE A 84 -1.43 5.29 -11.58
C ILE A 84 -1.99 6.03 -12.80
N PRO A 85 -1.31 7.08 -13.28
CA PRO A 85 -1.71 7.72 -14.54
C PRO A 85 -1.64 6.73 -15.70
N ALA A 86 -2.63 6.76 -16.58
CA ALA A 86 -2.66 5.87 -17.75
C ALA A 86 -1.42 6.03 -18.63
N ALA A 87 -0.90 7.26 -18.76
CA ALA A 87 0.30 7.54 -19.53
C ALA A 87 1.58 6.91 -18.96
N GLU A 88 1.58 6.48 -17.71
CA GLU A 88 2.74 5.86 -17.05
C GLU A 88 2.72 4.33 -17.09
N TRP A 89 1.76 3.72 -17.77
CA TRP A 89 1.62 2.26 -17.81
C TRP A 89 2.92 1.55 -18.23
N SER A 90 3.51 1.95 -19.35
CA SER A 90 4.76 1.35 -19.83
C SER A 90 5.94 1.64 -18.91
N ALA A 91 5.99 2.83 -18.34
CA ALA A 91 7.04 3.21 -17.39
C ALA A 91 7.01 2.34 -16.13
N TRP A 92 5.82 2.00 -15.64
CA TRP A 92 5.68 1.10 -14.50
C TRP A 92 6.14 -0.33 -14.82
N HIS A 93 5.87 -0.83 -16.03
CA HIS A 93 6.41 -2.14 -16.46
C HIS A 93 7.93 -2.15 -16.41
N GLN A 94 8.57 -1.10 -16.94
CA GLN A 94 10.02 -0.98 -16.93
C GLN A 94 10.58 -0.85 -15.51
N HIS A 95 9.90 -0.08 -14.68
CA HIS A 95 10.31 0.16 -13.29
C HIS A 95 10.24 -1.13 -12.46
N LEU A 96 9.17 -1.90 -12.58
CA LEU A 96 9.03 -3.19 -11.92
C LEU A 96 10.12 -4.16 -12.37
N ARG A 97 10.39 -4.22 -13.67
CA ARG A 97 11.47 -5.05 -14.22
C ARG A 97 12.82 -4.62 -13.67
N HIS A 98 13.09 -3.33 -13.59
CA HIS A 98 14.34 -2.78 -13.06
C HIS A 98 14.54 -3.20 -11.58
N HIS A 99 13.48 -3.33 -10.83
CA HIS A 99 13.51 -3.77 -9.44
C HIS A 99 13.38 -5.29 -9.28
N ASN A 100 13.44 -6.05 -10.37
CA ASN A 100 13.32 -7.53 -10.39
C ASN A 100 12.00 -8.01 -9.78
N ILE A 101 10.92 -7.28 -10.02
CA ILE A 101 9.58 -7.64 -9.56
C ILE A 101 8.80 -8.21 -10.74
N ALA A 102 8.36 -9.47 -10.60
CA ALA A 102 7.56 -10.12 -11.62
C ALA A 102 6.12 -9.65 -11.57
N ILE A 103 5.56 -9.29 -12.72
CA ILE A 103 4.12 -9.03 -12.86
C ILE A 103 3.42 -10.39 -12.91
N GLU A 104 2.57 -10.67 -11.94
CA GLU A 104 1.86 -11.94 -11.84
C GLU A 104 0.71 -12.04 -12.82
N SER A 105 0.01 -10.93 -13.07
CA SER A 105 -1.15 -10.87 -13.95
C SER A 105 -1.43 -9.46 -14.42
N GLU A 106 -2.11 -9.35 -15.55
CA GLU A 106 -2.65 -8.10 -16.08
C GLU A 106 -4.10 -8.30 -16.50
N VAL A 107 -4.91 -7.26 -16.32
CA VAL A 107 -6.32 -7.28 -16.72
C VAL A 107 -6.61 -6.03 -17.57
N ASN A 108 -7.22 -6.25 -18.73
CA ASN A 108 -7.78 -5.18 -19.56
C ASN A 108 -9.28 -5.11 -19.30
N TRP A 109 -9.72 -4.04 -18.64
CA TRP A 109 -11.13 -3.85 -18.31
C TRP A 109 -11.90 -3.19 -19.43
N ALA A 110 -11.24 -2.25 -20.13
CA ALA A 110 -11.75 -1.48 -21.26
C ALA A 110 -10.56 -0.86 -22.00
N PRO A 111 -10.73 -0.21 -23.15
CA PRO A 111 -9.63 0.51 -23.79
C PRO A 111 -8.98 1.50 -22.80
N ASP A 112 -7.66 1.37 -22.61
CA ASP A 112 -6.84 2.17 -21.71
C ASP A 112 -7.24 2.11 -20.22
N VAL A 113 -8.06 1.14 -19.84
CA VAL A 113 -8.44 0.88 -18.45
C VAL A 113 -7.88 -0.48 -18.05
N ARG A 114 -6.76 -0.48 -17.33
CA ARG A 114 -5.95 -1.69 -17.09
C ARG A 114 -5.48 -1.76 -15.65
N SER A 115 -5.27 -2.99 -15.18
CA SER A 115 -4.58 -3.27 -13.91
C SER A 115 -3.45 -4.26 -14.14
N LEU A 116 -2.42 -4.15 -13.30
CA LEU A 116 -1.39 -5.17 -13.15
C LEU A 116 -1.23 -5.54 -11.69
N TYR A 117 -0.72 -6.73 -11.44
CA TYR A 117 -0.64 -7.31 -10.10
C TYR A 117 0.75 -7.89 -9.84
N PHE A 118 1.26 -7.65 -8.64
CA PHE A 118 2.53 -8.24 -8.18
C PHE A 118 2.48 -8.46 -6.68
N ARG A 119 3.52 -9.12 -6.12
CA ARG A 119 3.59 -9.45 -4.71
C ARG A 119 4.64 -8.60 -3.99
N ASP A 120 4.32 -8.19 -2.77
CA ASP A 120 5.28 -7.57 -1.88
C ASP A 120 6.08 -8.64 -1.11
N PRO A 121 7.04 -8.28 -0.21
CA PRO A 121 7.84 -9.26 0.51
C PRO A 121 7.07 -10.26 1.36
N ASP A 122 5.87 -9.91 1.82
CA ASP A 122 4.99 -10.81 2.60
C ASP A 122 3.99 -11.57 1.73
N GLY A 123 4.05 -11.38 0.42
CA GLY A 123 3.10 -12.01 -0.51
C GLY A 123 1.77 -11.28 -0.61
N HIS A 124 1.64 -10.08 -0.06
CA HIS A 124 0.43 -9.27 -0.27
C HIS A 124 0.29 -8.95 -1.77
N LEU A 125 -0.93 -9.04 -2.27
CA LEU A 125 -1.22 -8.75 -3.67
C LEU A 125 -1.38 -7.26 -3.88
N VAL A 126 -0.43 -6.66 -4.58
CA VAL A 126 -0.44 -5.23 -4.92
C VAL A 126 -0.97 -5.05 -6.33
N GLU A 127 -1.91 -4.15 -6.48
CA GLU A 127 -2.46 -3.78 -7.79
C GLU A 127 -2.05 -2.36 -8.15
N LEU A 128 -1.65 -2.15 -9.41
CA LEU A 128 -1.57 -0.83 -9.99
C LEU A 128 -2.67 -0.73 -11.05
N ALA A 129 -3.56 0.23 -10.88
CA ALA A 129 -4.72 0.39 -11.74
C ALA A 129 -4.72 1.78 -12.38
N THR A 130 -5.03 1.84 -13.68
CA THR A 130 -5.27 3.11 -14.34
C THR A 130 -6.65 3.65 -13.97
N PRO A 131 -6.92 4.96 -14.13
CA PRO A 131 -8.24 5.52 -13.85
C PRO A 131 -9.34 4.82 -14.67
N GLY A 132 -10.51 4.66 -14.08
CA GLY A 132 -11.67 4.09 -14.74
C GLY A 132 -11.95 2.64 -14.42
N VAL A 133 -11.07 1.94 -13.70
CA VAL A 133 -11.34 0.58 -13.22
C VAL A 133 -12.59 0.56 -12.34
N TRP A 134 -12.71 1.56 -11.50
CA TRP A 134 -13.91 1.78 -10.70
C TRP A 134 -14.59 3.06 -11.17
N ASP A 135 -15.86 2.95 -11.53
CA ASP A 135 -16.68 4.12 -11.86
C ASP A 135 -17.20 4.70 -10.55
N THR A 136 -16.61 5.81 -10.13
CA THR A 136 -16.94 6.49 -8.87
C THR A 136 -17.60 7.85 -9.09
N ASN A 137 -18.18 8.08 -10.25
CA ASN A 137 -18.86 9.34 -10.56
C ASN A 137 -20.16 9.54 -9.76
#